data_252496ff6bf03827d48cca3186748f8b
#
_entry.id   252496ff6bf03827d48cca3186748f8b
#
_cell.length_a   1.000
_cell.length_b   1.000
_cell.length_c   1.000
_cell.angle_alpha   90.00
_cell.angle_beta   90.00
_cell.angle_gamma   90.00
#
_symmetry.space_group_name_H-M   'P 1'
#
loop_
_entity.id
_entity.type
_entity.pdbx_description
1 polymer ?
#
loop_
_entity_poly.entity_id
_entity_poly.type
_entity_poly.pdbx_seq_one_letter_code
_entity_poly.pdbx_strand_id
1 'polypeptide(L)'
;MDGTDALAVYAFAGAIARTARAGSRPVLLEFMVPRLSGHMEIVDFEDYMTPEEKESRTRRDPLTVTRASLVRANLLDETQERDIREKAEKDVESAFAFARASPFPEPSAAYTDVG
;
A
#
# COMPACT_ATOMS: atom_id res chain seq x y z
N MET A 1 -0.48 11.60 10.94
CA MET A 1 0.96 11.27 10.92
C MET A 1 1.44 11.07 9.50
N ASP A 2 2.75 10.96 9.26
CA ASP A 2 3.30 10.58 7.97
C ASP A 2 2.94 9.11 7.66
N GLY A 3 2.26 8.88 6.55
CA GLY A 3 1.85 7.55 6.10
C GLY A 3 2.84 6.89 5.13
N THR A 4 3.96 7.55 4.81
CA THR A 4 4.98 6.99 3.90
C THR A 4 6.03 6.15 4.62
N ASP A 5 6.14 6.25 5.94
CA ASP A 5 7.01 5.41 6.77
C ASP A 5 6.21 4.18 7.26
N ALA A 6 6.35 3.06 6.56
CA ALA A 6 5.61 1.83 6.87
C ALA A 6 5.93 1.28 8.26
N LEU A 7 7.15 1.46 8.78
CA LEU A 7 7.53 1.00 10.11
C LEU A 7 6.87 1.84 11.21
N ALA A 8 6.84 3.17 11.02
CA ALA A 8 6.15 4.08 11.93
C ALA A 8 4.62 3.83 11.90
N VAL A 9 4.04 3.63 10.72
CA VAL A 9 2.62 3.27 10.55
C VAL A 9 2.30 1.98 11.30
N TYR A 10 3.10 0.93 11.12
CA TYR A 10 2.92 -0.35 11.79
C TYR A 10 2.96 -0.22 13.31
N ALA A 11 3.97 0.46 13.85
CA ALA A 11 4.12 0.64 15.28
C ALA A 11 2.95 1.43 15.88
N PHE A 12 2.57 2.54 15.23
CA PHE A 12 1.50 3.42 15.70
C PHE A 12 0.12 2.76 15.61
N ALA A 13 -0.23 2.19 14.44
CA ALA A 13 -1.51 1.50 14.25
C ALA A 13 -1.63 0.30 15.19
N GLY A 14 -0.54 -0.45 15.40
CA GLY A 14 -0.51 -1.56 16.34
C GLY A 14 -0.76 -1.14 17.79
N ALA A 15 -0.19 -0.02 18.22
CA ALA A 15 -0.44 0.52 19.57
C ALA A 15 -1.90 0.94 19.74
N ILE A 16 -2.46 1.66 18.78
CA ILE A 16 -3.86 2.10 18.80
C ILE A 16 -4.82 0.92 18.74
N ALA A 17 -4.55 -0.10 17.91
CA ALA A 17 -5.37 -1.30 17.84
C ALA A 17 -5.42 -2.05 19.19
N ARG A 18 -4.30 -2.16 19.89
CA ARG A 18 -4.29 -2.74 21.25
C ARG A 18 -5.15 -1.95 22.23
N THR A 19 -5.03 -0.63 22.20
CA THR A 19 -5.84 0.27 23.04
C THR A 19 -7.34 0.13 22.75
N ALA A 20 -7.72 0.11 21.48
CA ALA A 20 -9.12 -0.05 21.08
C ALA A 20 -9.70 -1.41 21.54
N ARG A 21 -8.93 -2.50 21.37
CA ARG A 21 -9.34 -3.84 21.84
C ARG A 21 -9.44 -3.96 23.34
N ALA A 22 -8.75 -3.14 24.11
CA ALA A 22 -8.84 -3.11 25.56
C ALA A 22 -10.12 -2.42 26.10
N GLY A 23 -11.10 -2.15 25.23
CA GLY A 23 -12.40 -1.57 25.63
C GLY A 23 -12.43 -0.04 25.60
N SER A 24 -11.49 0.59 24.92
CA SER A 24 -11.46 2.02 24.70
C SER A 24 -12.47 2.45 23.62
N ARG A 25 -12.58 3.76 23.41
CA ARG A 25 -13.44 4.35 22.37
C ARG A 25 -12.91 4.05 20.97
N PRO A 26 -13.77 4.11 19.92
CA PRO A 26 -13.31 4.05 18.55
C PRO A 26 -12.31 5.17 18.26
N VAL A 27 -11.33 4.88 17.40
CA VAL A 27 -10.24 5.80 17.08
C VAL A 27 -10.21 6.01 15.56
N LEU A 28 -10.15 7.28 15.15
CA LEU A 28 -9.86 7.67 13.77
C LEU A 28 -8.37 7.94 13.62
N LEU A 29 -7.75 7.31 12.65
CA LEU A 29 -6.34 7.53 12.30
C LEU A 29 -6.24 8.26 10.96
N GLU A 30 -5.49 9.37 10.94
CA GLU A 30 -5.20 10.11 9.72
C GLU A 30 -3.73 9.92 9.33
N PHE A 31 -3.53 9.39 8.11
CA PHE A 31 -2.22 9.18 7.52
C PHE A 31 -2.07 10.07 6.28
N MET A 32 -1.08 10.97 6.30
CA MET A 32 -0.76 11.85 5.18
C MET A 32 0.17 11.13 4.22
N VAL A 33 -0.30 10.89 3.01
CA VAL A 33 0.47 10.22 1.95
C VAL A 33 0.40 11.02 0.65
N PRO A 34 1.51 11.21 -0.06
CA PRO A 34 1.48 11.72 -1.42
C PRO A 34 0.99 10.62 -2.36
N ARG A 35 0.18 10.97 -3.33
CA ARG A 35 -0.22 10.03 -4.38
C ARG A 35 0.95 9.83 -5.35
N LEU A 36 1.36 8.57 -5.59
CA LEU A 36 2.49 8.25 -6.46
C LEU A 36 2.10 8.07 -7.94
N SER A 37 0.84 7.76 -8.23
CA SER A 37 0.31 7.60 -9.58
C SER A 37 -1.03 8.29 -9.74
N GLY A 38 -1.45 8.56 -10.97
CA GLY A 38 -2.78 9.09 -11.29
C GLY A 38 -3.91 8.16 -10.85
N HIS A 39 -5.12 8.70 -10.83
CA HIS A 39 -6.33 7.89 -10.62
C HIS A 39 -6.66 7.04 -11.85
N MET A 40 -6.37 7.58 -13.02
CA MET A 40 -6.55 6.92 -14.31
C MET A 40 -5.23 6.97 -15.08
N GLU A 41 -4.92 5.93 -15.85
CA GLU A 41 -3.70 5.83 -16.64
C GLU A 41 -3.61 6.91 -17.76
N ILE A 42 -4.76 7.45 -18.18
CA ILE A 42 -4.88 8.37 -19.32
C ILE A 42 -4.70 9.84 -18.91
N VAL A 43 -4.71 10.17 -17.63
CA VAL A 43 -4.61 11.55 -17.14
C VAL A 43 -3.27 11.76 -16.47
N ASP A 44 -2.48 12.65 -17.05
CA ASP A 44 -1.27 13.12 -16.37
C ASP A 44 -1.68 14.00 -15.18
N PHE A 45 -1.68 13.40 -14.00
CA PHE A 45 -2.06 14.09 -12.77
C PHE A 45 -0.92 14.98 -12.24
N GLU A 46 0.21 14.98 -12.91
CA GLU A 46 1.38 15.79 -12.52
C GLU A 46 1.30 17.24 -13.04
N ASP A 47 0.37 17.54 -13.94
CA ASP A 47 0.25 18.87 -14.58
C ASP A 47 0.01 20.00 -13.57
N TYR A 48 -0.60 19.70 -12.41
CA TYR A 48 -0.85 20.68 -11.36
C TYR A 48 0.20 20.70 -10.26
N MET A 49 1.24 19.85 -10.34
CA MET A 49 2.29 19.78 -9.33
C MET A 49 3.49 20.64 -9.69
N THR A 50 4.07 21.30 -8.70
CA THR A 50 5.37 21.97 -8.88
C THR A 50 6.51 20.94 -8.99
N PRO A 51 7.67 21.31 -9.58
CA PRO A 51 8.84 20.43 -9.63
C PRO A 51 9.27 19.94 -8.24
N GLU A 52 9.20 20.80 -7.22
CA GLU A 52 9.56 20.47 -5.84
C GLU A 52 8.61 19.44 -5.22
N GLU A 53 7.31 19.53 -5.53
CA GLU A 53 6.31 18.55 -5.09
C GLU A 53 6.54 17.18 -5.74
N LYS A 54 6.85 17.15 -7.05
CA LYS A 54 7.18 15.92 -7.78
C LYS A 54 8.41 15.23 -7.18
N GLU A 55 9.47 15.98 -6.92
CA GLU A 55 10.69 15.47 -6.31
C GLU A 55 10.45 14.98 -4.87
N SER A 56 9.72 15.77 -4.07
CA SER A 56 9.36 15.39 -2.69
C SER A 56 8.56 14.09 -2.67
N ARG A 57 7.59 13.93 -3.58
CA ARG A 57 6.78 12.73 -3.72
C ARG A 57 7.65 11.50 -3.98
N THR A 58 8.57 11.59 -4.95
CA THR A 58 9.47 10.49 -5.33
C THR A 58 10.37 10.07 -4.16
N ARG A 59 10.90 11.05 -3.41
CA ARG A 59 11.72 10.77 -2.22
C ARG A 59 10.94 10.11 -1.08
N ARG A 60 9.62 10.31 -1.05
CA ARG A 60 8.72 9.77 -0.02
C ARG A 60 7.98 8.51 -0.45
N ASP A 61 8.41 7.85 -1.53
CA ASP A 61 7.90 6.54 -1.89
C ASP A 61 8.13 5.55 -0.73
N PRO A 62 7.05 4.94 -0.19
CA PRO A 62 7.14 4.02 0.95
C PRO A 62 8.08 2.84 0.72
N LEU A 63 8.19 2.34 -0.51
CA LEU A 63 9.12 1.25 -0.85
C LEU A 63 10.56 1.72 -0.73
N THR A 64 10.87 2.90 -1.27
CA THR A 64 12.20 3.51 -1.17
C THR A 64 12.60 3.80 0.27
N VAL A 65 11.69 4.41 1.06
CA VAL A 65 11.92 4.74 2.46
C VAL A 65 12.14 3.47 3.31
N THR A 66 11.27 2.48 3.14
CA THR A 66 11.35 1.22 3.90
C THR A 66 12.62 0.44 3.54
N ARG A 67 12.93 0.31 2.23
CA ARG A 67 14.16 -0.32 1.76
C ARG A 67 15.39 0.32 2.40
N ALA A 68 15.50 1.63 2.34
CA ALA A 68 16.65 2.34 2.91
C ALA A 68 16.80 2.11 4.42
N SER A 69 15.69 2.01 5.14
CA SER A 69 15.68 1.74 6.57
C SER A 69 16.12 0.31 6.91
N LEU A 70 15.64 -0.68 6.16
CA LEU A 70 15.97 -2.09 6.36
C LEU A 70 17.44 -2.39 5.99
N VAL A 71 17.93 -1.83 4.88
CA VAL A 71 19.35 -1.97 4.48
C VAL A 71 20.27 -1.36 5.54
N ARG A 72 19.95 -0.16 6.04
CA ARG A 72 20.72 0.49 7.10
C ARG A 72 20.76 -0.30 8.41
N ALA A 73 19.68 -1.02 8.69
CA ALA A 73 19.57 -1.90 9.84
C ALA A 73 20.21 -3.29 9.63
N ASN A 74 20.78 -3.57 8.46
CA ASN A 74 21.27 -4.89 8.02
C ASN A 74 20.20 -6.00 8.10
N LEU A 75 18.94 -5.64 7.82
CA LEU A 75 17.79 -6.55 7.79
C LEU A 75 17.32 -6.90 6.36
N LEU A 76 17.93 -6.29 5.35
CA LEU A 76 17.62 -6.53 3.94
C LEU A 76 18.91 -6.47 3.13
N ASP A 77 19.21 -7.53 2.40
CA ASP A 77 20.25 -7.59 1.38
C ASP A 77 19.64 -7.65 -0.04
N GLU A 78 20.51 -7.59 -1.06
CA GLU A 78 20.09 -7.60 -2.47
C GLU A 78 19.38 -8.91 -2.87
N THR A 79 19.78 -10.03 -2.30
CA THR A 79 19.15 -11.34 -2.59
C THR A 79 17.73 -11.38 -2.02
N GLN A 80 17.58 -10.99 -0.76
CA GLN A 80 16.28 -10.92 -0.11
C GLN A 80 15.34 -9.92 -0.81
N GLU A 81 15.86 -8.75 -1.24
CA GLU A 81 15.06 -7.77 -1.98
C GLU A 81 14.56 -8.37 -3.31
N ARG A 82 15.44 -9.02 -4.07
CA ARG A 82 15.06 -9.68 -5.33
C ARG A 82 14.00 -10.75 -5.09
N ASP A 83 14.20 -11.62 -4.11
CA ASP A 83 13.27 -12.71 -3.82
C ASP A 83 11.87 -12.18 -3.44
N ILE A 84 11.81 -11.07 -2.67
CA ILE A 84 10.56 -10.39 -2.33
C ILE A 84 9.86 -9.84 -3.59
N ARG A 85 10.60 -9.21 -4.51
CA ARG A 85 10.05 -8.66 -5.76
C ARG A 85 9.53 -9.79 -6.67
N GLU A 86 10.32 -10.82 -6.89
CA GLU A 86 9.92 -11.97 -7.69
C GLU A 86 8.67 -12.66 -7.12
N LYS A 87 8.58 -12.77 -5.79
CA LYS A 87 7.39 -13.31 -5.15
C LYS A 87 6.17 -12.41 -5.39
N ALA A 88 6.30 -11.11 -5.24
CA ALA A 88 5.20 -10.17 -5.47
C ALA A 88 4.71 -10.22 -6.93
N GLU A 89 5.62 -10.29 -7.91
CA GLU A 89 5.27 -10.45 -9.33
C GLU A 89 4.50 -11.74 -9.58
N LYS A 90 4.98 -12.87 -9.06
CA LYS A 90 4.29 -14.16 -9.17
C LYS A 90 2.91 -14.18 -8.51
N ASP A 91 2.77 -13.51 -7.35
CA ASP A 91 1.48 -13.38 -6.67
C ASP A 91 0.48 -12.59 -7.52
N VAL A 92 0.92 -11.50 -8.18
CA VAL A 92 0.10 -10.72 -9.10
C VAL A 92 -0.29 -11.54 -10.35
N GLU A 93 0.67 -12.20 -10.99
CA GLU A 93 0.39 -13.08 -12.14
C GLU A 93 -0.62 -14.16 -11.80
N SER A 94 -0.48 -14.79 -10.64
CA SER A 94 -1.39 -15.83 -10.15
C SER A 94 -2.80 -15.26 -9.90
N ALA A 95 -2.91 -14.05 -9.36
CA ALA A 95 -4.19 -13.37 -9.17
C ALA A 95 -4.88 -13.06 -10.50
N PHE A 96 -4.14 -12.61 -11.52
CA PHE A 96 -4.68 -12.41 -12.87
C PHE A 96 -5.12 -13.71 -13.51
N ALA A 97 -4.33 -14.79 -13.38
CA ALA A 97 -4.69 -16.09 -13.91
C ALA A 97 -5.97 -16.63 -13.25
N PHE A 98 -6.07 -16.50 -11.93
CA PHE A 98 -7.26 -16.87 -11.17
C PHE A 98 -8.49 -16.08 -11.63
N ALA A 99 -8.38 -14.77 -11.74
CA ALA A 99 -9.49 -13.91 -12.17
C ALA A 99 -9.98 -14.28 -13.59
N ARG A 100 -9.07 -14.54 -14.52
CA ARG A 100 -9.41 -14.93 -15.90
C ARG A 100 -10.04 -16.33 -16.00
N ALA A 101 -9.66 -17.24 -15.12
CA ALA A 101 -10.21 -18.59 -15.09
C ALA A 101 -11.52 -18.69 -14.29
N SER A 102 -11.84 -17.70 -13.49
CA SER A 102 -13.06 -17.67 -12.67
C SER A 102 -14.30 -17.53 -13.53
N PRO A 103 -15.36 -18.31 -13.28
CA PRO A 103 -16.63 -18.13 -13.97
C PRO A 103 -17.29 -16.80 -13.58
N PHE A 104 -18.14 -16.28 -14.46
CA PHE A 104 -19.02 -15.19 -14.06
C PHE A 104 -19.99 -15.64 -12.94
N PRO A 105 -20.34 -14.73 -12.02
CA PRO A 105 -21.31 -15.06 -10.98
C PRO A 105 -22.68 -15.39 -11.59
N GLU A 106 -23.42 -16.27 -10.92
CA GLU A 106 -24.81 -16.57 -11.32
C GLU A 106 -25.68 -15.31 -11.24
N PRO A 107 -26.66 -15.13 -12.15
CA PRO A 107 -27.54 -13.95 -12.12
C PRO A 107 -28.24 -13.71 -10.78
N SER A 108 -28.52 -14.77 -10.04
CA SER A 108 -29.12 -14.67 -8.70
C SER A 108 -28.23 -13.97 -7.68
N ALA A 109 -26.90 -13.94 -7.90
CA ALA A 109 -25.98 -13.23 -7.02
C ALA A 109 -26.23 -11.72 -6.97
N ALA A 110 -26.88 -11.16 -7.98
CA ALA A 110 -27.28 -9.73 -7.98
C ALA A 110 -28.30 -9.38 -6.89
N TYR A 111 -28.96 -10.36 -6.29
CA TYR A 111 -29.97 -10.19 -5.25
C TYR A 111 -29.52 -10.66 -3.86
N THR A 112 -28.28 -11.12 -3.74
CA THR A 112 -27.69 -11.52 -2.45
C THR A 112 -26.79 -10.42 -1.92
N ASP A 113 -26.68 -10.31 -0.58
CA ASP A 113 -25.82 -9.34 0.12
C ASP A 113 -26.11 -7.86 -0.24
N VAL A 114 -27.32 -7.56 -0.66
CA VAL A 114 -27.85 -6.20 -0.83
C VAL A 114 -28.57 -5.83 0.47
N GLY A 115 -27.91 -5.00 1.31
CA GLY A 115 -28.45 -4.49 2.59
C GLY A 115 -29.28 -3.24 2.42
#